data_6a29231aa8e6d9cfb6797d9e0baa5693
#
_entry.id   6a29231aa8e6d9cfb6797d9e0baa5693
#
_cell.length_a   1.000
_cell.length_b   1.000
_cell.length_c   1.000
_cell.angle_alpha   90.00
_cell.angle_beta   90.00
_cell.angle_gamma   90.00
#
_symmetry.space_group_name_H-M   'P 1'
#
loop_
_entity.id
_entity.type
_entity.pdbx_description
1 polymer ?
#
loop_
_entity_poly.entity_id
_entity_poly.type
_entity_poly.pdbx_seq_one_letter_code
_entity_poly.pdbx_strand_id
1 'polypeptide(L)'
;RRQRQMCIRDRSYTTAKIIWYQRNLPEVYAKTYKILQSNSYIAYKLTGVMTQDLSQGYGLHCFDMRTGTWNEEMCQAFGFSSDLLPEIHACHEVIGEVNEKAAKESGLAQGTPVVAGALDAACGTLGSGVIHPGETQEQGGQAGGMSICLDEYAADPRLILSYHAVPNQWILQGGTVGGGGVMR
;
A
#
# COMPACT_ATOMS: atom_id res chain seq x y z
N ARG A 1 -10.58 25.44 6.54
CA ARG A 1 -10.92 24.56 5.39
C ARG A 1 -9.82 23.55 5.06
N ARG A 2 -8.51 23.92 5.01
CA ARG A 2 -7.40 23.00 4.72
C ARG A 2 -7.27 21.84 5.72
N GLN A 3 -7.36 22.14 7.02
CA GLN A 3 -7.30 21.12 8.09
C GLN A 3 -8.43 20.09 8.03
N ARG A 4 -9.65 20.51 7.65
CA ARG A 4 -10.78 19.59 7.44
C ARG A 4 -10.58 18.65 6.23
N GLN A 5 -9.93 19.10 5.18
CA GLN A 5 -9.66 18.25 4.00
C GLN A 5 -8.57 17.20 4.29
N MET A 6 -7.53 17.54 5.07
CA MET A 6 -6.54 16.57 5.54
C MET A 6 -7.18 15.48 6.42
N CYS A 7 -7.98 15.88 7.42
CA CYS A 7 -8.70 14.92 8.29
C CYS A 7 -9.71 14.01 7.53
N ILE A 8 -10.22 14.45 6.38
CA ILE A 8 -11.12 13.63 5.54
C ILE A 8 -10.33 12.61 4.73
N ARG A 9 -9.15 12.96 4.22
CA ARG A 9 -8.23 12.03 3.54
C ARG A 9 -7.72 10.95 4.50
N ASP A 10 -7.27 11.35 5.69
CA ASP A 10 -6.67 10.43 6.68
C ASP A 10 -7.65 9.36 7.15
N ARG A 11 -8.96 9.64 7.15
CA ARG A 11 -9.99 8.65 7.50
C ARG A 11 -10.10 7.46 6.54
N SER A 12 -9.63 7.59 5.32
CA SER A 12 -9.65 6.50 4.34
C SER A 12 -8.47 5.53 4.51
N TYR A 13 -7.43 5.93 5.22
CA TYR A 13 -6.23 5.13 5.43
C TYR A 13 -6.41 4.04 6.51
N THR A 14 -5.53 3.05 6.46
CA THR A 14 -5.64 1.83 7.26
C THR A 14 -5.53 2.09 8.76
N THR A 15 -4.68 3.00 9.22
CA THR A 15 -4.53 3.33 10.65
C THR A 15 -5.87 3.75 11.28
N ALA A 16 -6.63 4.60 10.60
CA ALA A 16 -7.94 5.02 11.10
C ALA A 16 -8.94 3.85 11.21
N LYS A 17 -8.85 2.88 10.30
CA LYS A 17 -9.67 1.65 10.33
C LYS A 17 -9.27 0.75 11.50
N ILE A 18 -7.97 0.60 11.79
CA ILE A 18 -7.48 -0.15 12.95
C ILE A 18 -8.06 0.44 14.24
N ILE A 19 -7.95 1.76 14.43
CA ILE A 19 -8.48 2.47 15.60
C ILE A 19 -10.01 2.29 15.68
N TRP A 20 -10.70 2.29 14.54
CA TRP A 20 -12.15 2.05 14.52
C TRP A 20 -12.50 0.64 15.02
N TYR A 21 -11.77 -0.39 14.59
CA TYR A 21 -11.97 -1.77 15.07
C TYR A 21 -11.70 -1.89 16.57
N GLN A 22 -10.62 -1.27 17.07
CA GLN A 22 -10.33 -1.24 18.50
C GLN A 22 -11.50 -0.70 19.33
N ARG A 23 -12.13 0.37 18.84
CA ARG A 23 -13.18 1.08 19.58
C ARG A 23 -14.55 0.46 19.44
N ASN A 24 -14.87 -0.06 18.28
CA ASN A 24 -16.24 -0.48 17.96
C ASN A 24 -16.41 -2.01 17.93
N LEU A 25 -15.34 -2.76 17.74
CA LEU A 25 -15.34 -4.21 17.69
C LEU A 25 -14.16 -4.81 18.50
N PRO A 26 -14.07 -4.47 19.81
CA PRO A 26 -12.91 -4.85 20.63
C PRO A 26 -12.71 -6.37 20.73
N GLU A 27 -13.79 -7.16 20.72
CA GLU A 27 -13.70 -8.62 20.74
C GLU A 27 -13.09 -9.21 19.46
N VAL A 28 -13.35 -8.58 18.31
CA VAL A 28 -12.74 -8.96 17.03
C VAL A 28 -11.28 -8.54 17.04
N TYR A 29 -11.02 -7.29 17.47
CA TYR A 29 -9.66 -6.77 17.55
C TYR A 29 -8.77 -7.61 18.46
N ALA A 30 -9.26 -8.03 19.64
CA ALA A 30 -8.51 -8.86 20.58
C ALA A 30 -8.13 -10.25 20.03
N LYS A 31 -8.84 -10.74 19.02
CA LYS A 31 -8.57 -12.00 18.33
C LYS A 31 -7.77 -11.82 17.03
N THR A 32 -7.45 -10.57 16.66
CA THR A 32 -6.73 -10.28 15.42
C THR A 32 -5.27 -10.73 15.57
N TYR A 33 -4.83 -11.59 14.67
CA TYR A 33 -3.45 -12.07 14.62
C TYR A 33 -2.56 -11.15 13.78
N LYS A 34 -3.02 -10.78 12.58
CA LYS A 34 -2.30 -9.89 11.65
C LYS A 34 -3.30 -9.02 10.88
N ILE A 35 -2.82 -7.84 10.50
CA ILE A 35 -3.56 -6.88 9.68
C ILE A 35 -2.88 -6.82 8.32
N LEU A 36 -3.62 -7.16 7.28
CA LEU A 36 -3.12 -7.22 5.90
C LEU A 36 -3.84 -6.20 5.02
N GLN A 37 -3.13 -5.63 4.07
CA GLN A 37 -3.72 -4.88 2.96
C GLN A 37 -4.37 -5.87 1.97
N SER A 38 -5.17 -5.38 1.03
CA SER A 38 -5.93 -6.24 0.11
C SER A 38 -5.04 -7.12 -0.77
N ASN A 39 -3.98 -6.57 -1.36
CA ASN A 39 -3.00 -7.34 -2.14
C ASN A 39 -2.23 -8.33 -1.25
N SER A 40 -1.80 -7.90 -0.06
CA SER A 40 -1.15 -8.76 0.93
C SER A 40 -2.03 -9.95 1.34
N TYR A 41 -3.34 -9.74 1.45
CA TYR A 41 -4.28 -10.84 1.71
C TYR A 41 -4.34 -11.82 0.54
N ILE A 42 -4.32 -11.36 -0.70
CA ILE A 42 -4.26 -12.24 -1.88
C ILE A 42 -2.94 -13.02 -1.88
N ALA A 43 -1.81 -12.35 -1.65
CA ALA A 43 -0.51 -13.01 -1.54
C ALA A 43 -0.49 -14.10 -0.46
N TYR A 44 -1.06 -13.80 0.73
CA TYR A 44 -1.26 -14.78 1.80
C TYR A 44 -2.13 -15.97 1.36
N LYS A 45 -3.23 -15.73 0.65
CA LYS A 45 -4.10 -16.82 0.15
C LYS A 45 -3.37 -17.72 -0.84
N LEU A 46 -2.49 -17.16 -1.65
CA LEU A 46 -1.71 -17.91 -2.64
C LEU A 46 -0.57 -18.71 -2.01
N THR A 47 0.13 -18.13 -1.04
CA THR A 47 1.40 -18.68 -0.53
C THR A 47 1.30 -19.20 0.90
N GLY A 48 0.44 -18.64 1.73
CA GLY A 48 0.42 -18.80 3.19
C GLY A 48 1.32 -17.80 3.93
N VAL A 49 2.06 -16.92 3.23
CA VAL A 49 2.98 -15.94 3.83
C VAL A 49 2.27 -14.60 4.00
N MET A 50 2.37 -14.01 5.18
CA MET A 50 1.76 -12.72 5.51
C MET A 50 2.80 -11.61 5.33
N THR A 51 2.62 -10.78 4.32
CA THR A 51 3.57 -9.72 3.94
C THR A 51 2.90 -8.37 3.79
N GLN A 52 3.72 -7.33 3.77
CA GLN A 52 3.40 -6.00 3.33
C GLN A 52 4.44 -5.57 2.31
N ASP A 53 4.02 -5.08 1.15
CA ASP A 53 4.94 -4.47 0.20
C ASP A 53 5.27 -3.01 0.57
N LEU A 54 6.45 -2.55 0.16
CA LEU A 54 6.93 -1.20 0.45
C LEU A 54 5.98 -0.12 -0.10
N SER A 55 5.41 -0.31 -1.28
CA SER A 55 4.63 0.74 -1.95
C SER A 55 3.32 1.09 -1.24
N GLN A 56 2.74 0.15 -0.50
CA GLN A 56 1.52 0.36 0.28
C GLN A 56 1.77 0.90 1.69
N GLY A 57 3.02 1.00 2.11
CA GLY A 57 3.38 1.49 3.45
C GLY A 57 2.80 2.87 3.76
N TYR A 58 2.71 3.76 2.77
CA TYR A 58 2.16 5.10 2.96
C TYR A 58 0.72 5.12 3.51
N GLY A 59 -0.03 4.05 3.34
CA GLY A 59 -1.39 3.89 3.86
C GLY A 59 -1.47 3.62 5.37
N LEU A 60 -0.32 3.41 6.03
CA LEU A 60 -0.20 3.22 7.46
C LEU A 60 0.69 4.33 8.04
N HIS A 61 0.12 5.17 8.91
CA HIS A 61 0.85 6.32 9.48
C HIS A 61 2.01 5.92 10.41
N CYS A 62 2.13 4.66 10.76
CA CYS A 62 3.26 4.08 11.48
C CYS A 62 4.35 3.50 10.57
N PHE A 63 4.24 3.65 9.25
CA PHE A 63 5.28 3.28 8.32
C PHE A 63 6.27 4.44 8.13
N ASP A 64 7.53 4.18 8.40
CA ASP A 64 8.59 5.15 8.11
C ASP A 64 8.98 5.07 6.63
N MET A 65 8.57 6.08 5.88
CA MET A 65 8.81 6.17 4.45
C MET A 65 10.29 6.36 4.08
N ARG A 66 11.17 6.73 5.01
CA ARG A 66 12.60 6.90 4.74
C ARG A 66 13.36 5.59 4.86
N THR A 67 13.01 4.81 5.89
CA THR A 67 13.69 3.54 6.20
C THR A 67 12.99 2.33 5.59
N GLY A 68 11.71 2.47 5.19
CA GLY A 68 10.90 1.37 4.70
C GLY A 68 10.51 0.38 5.80
N THR A 69 10.42 0.82 7.05
CA THR A 69 10.16 -0.03 8.21
C THR A 69 8.97 0.45 9.05
N TRP A 70 8.46 -0.42 9.91
CA TRP A 70 7.46 -0.03 10.90
C TRP A 70 8.11 0.80 12.02
N ASN A 71 7.48 1.92 12.38
CA ASN A 71 7.87 2.75 13.51
C ASN A 71 7.06 2.34 14.74
N GLU A 72 7.71 1.67 15.69
CA GLU A 72 7.07 1.16 16.91
C GLU A 72 6.50 2.26 17.79
N GLU A 73 7.19 3.40 17.93
CA GLU A 73 6.73 4.53 18.74
C GLU A 73 5.42 5.08 18.15
N MET A 74 5.32 5.18 16.83
CA MET A 74 4.10 5.60 16.16
C MET A 74 2.98 4.57 16.32
N CYS A 75 3.26 3.28 16.23
CA CYS A 75 2.27 2.24 16.50
C CYS A 75 1.70 2.37 17.91
N GLN A 76 2.57 2.53 18.92
CA GLN A 76 2.19 2.72 20.31
C GLN A 76 1.38 4.01 20.52
N ALA A 77 1.78 5.11 19.86
CA ALA A 77 1.03 6.37 19.91
C ALA A 77 -0.39 6.24 19.34
N PHE A 78 -0.61 5.37 18.36
CA PHE A 78 -1.94 5.02 17.84
C PHE A 78 -2.65 3.94 18.66
N GLY A 79 -2.01 3.37 19.67
CA GLY A 79 -2.60 2.43 20.63
C GLY A 79 -2.66 0.99 20.13
N PHE A 80 -1.77 0.56 19.22
CA PHE A 80 -1.65 -0.84 18.78
C PHE A 80 -0.19 -1.31 18.70
N SER A 81 0.02 -2.63 18.75
CA SER A 81 1.35 -3.22 18.63
C SER A 81 1.76 -3.36 17.17
N SER A 82 3.04 -3.11 16.87
CA SER A 82 3.66 -3.44 15.57
C SER A 82 3.61 -4.94 15.26
N ASP A 83 3.47 -5.81 16.27
CA ASP A 83 3.28 -7.26 16.07
C ASP A 83 2.05 -7.62 15.24
N LEU A 84 1.05 -6.73 15.18
CA LEU A 84 -0.12 -6.91 14.32
C LEU A 84 0.18 -6.66 12.84
N LEU A 85 1.31 -6.03 12.54
CA LEU A 85 1.71 -5.72 11.18
C LEU A 85 2.59 -6.83 10.61
N PRO A 86 2.46 -7.16 9.31
CA PRO A 86 3.27 -8.20 8.68
C PRO A 86 4.68 -7.72 8.40
N GLU A 87 5.57 -8.64 8.03
CA GLU A 87 6.90 -8.32 7.55
C GLU A 87 6.84 -7.54 6.24
N ILE A 88 7.76 -6.60 6.08
CA ILE A 88 7.84 -5.73 4.90
C ILE A 88 8.82 -6.34 3.88
N HIS A 89 8.38 -6.37 2.62
CA HIS A 89 9.15 -6.89 1.50
C HIS A 89 9.22 -5.87 0.36
N ALA A 90 10.28 -5.95 -0.44
CA ALA A 90 10.35 -5.20 -1.69
C ALA A 90 9.26 -5.71 -2.67
N CYS A 91 8.68 -4.80 -3.47
CA CYS A 91 7.55 -5.13 -4.35
C CYS A 91 7.81 -6.33 -5.28
N HIS A 92 9.05 -6.47 -5.76
CA HIS A 92 9.48 -7.52 -6.69
C HIS A 92 10.01 -8.78 -6.00
N GLU A 93 10.13 -8.77 -4.68
CA GLU A 93 10.66 -9.89 -3.91
C GLU A 93 9.71 -11.09 -3.96
N VAL A 94 10.24 -12.27 -4.28
CA VAL A 94 9.48 -13.51 -4.25
C VAL A 94 9.29 -13.93 -2.79
N ILE A 95 8.06 -13.91 -2.33
CA ILE A 95 7.67 -14.22 -0.94
C ILE A 95 7.27 -15.68 -0.74
N GLY A 96 7.11 -16.42 -1.80
CA GLY A 96 6.72 -17.82 -1.78
C GLY A 96 6.19 -18.29 -3.12
N GLU A 97 5.55 -19.45 -3.11
CA GLU A 97 4.98 -20.08 -4.31
C GLU A 97 3.50 -20.39 -4.10
N VAL A 98 2.77 -20.50 -5.19
CA VAL A 98 1.36 -20.92 -5.18
C VAL A 98 1.27 -22.32 -4.55
N ASN A 99 0.60 -22.42 -3.41
CA ASN A 99 0.41 -23.67 -2.69
C ASN A 99 -0.69 -24.55 -3.34
N GLU A 100 -0.76 -25.82 -2.96
CA GLU A 100 -1.71 -26.79 -3.53
C GLU A 100 -3.17 -26.33 -3.42
N LYS A 101 -3.55 -25.77 -2.28
CA LYS A 101 -4.91 -25.27 -2.06
C LYS A 101 -5.24 -24.12 -2.99
N ALA A 102 -4.34 -23.14 -3.07
CA ALA A 102 -4.50 -21.97 -3.94
C ALA A 102 -4.55 -22.40 -5.42
N ALA A 103 -3.72 -23.33 -5.83
CA ALA A 103 -3.74 -23.88 -7.20
C ALA A 103 -5.10 -24.47 -7.56
N LYS A 104 -5.71 -25.25 -6.66
CA LYS A 104 -7.05 -25.83 -6.85
C LYS A 104 -8.16 -24.78 -6.91
N GLU A 105 -8.07 -23.74 -6.07
CA GLU A 105 -9.08 -22.68 -5.97
C GLU A 105 -9.00 -21.67 -7.12
N SER A 106 -7.80 -21.36 -7.62
CA SER A 106 -7.56 -20.29 -8.59
C SER A 106 -7.34 -20.77 -10.04
N GLY A 107 -6.95 -22.04 -10.21
CA GLY A 107 -6.50 -22.57 -11.49
C GLY A 107 -5.07 -22.22 -11.87
N LEU A 108 -4.32 -21.54 -11.00
CA LEU A 108 -2.88 -21.30 -11.19
C LEU A 108 -2.08 -22.60 -11.00
N ALA A 109 -0.95 -22.70 -11.67
CA ALA A 109 -0.04 -23.82 -11.47
C ALA A 109 0.58 -23.78 -10.08
N GLN A 110 0.56 -24.92 -9.35
CA GLN A 110 1.28 -25.06 -8.10
C GLN A 110 2.78 -24.82 -8.33
N GLY A 111 3.44 -24.16 -7.36
CA GLY A 111 4.86 -23.82 -7.47
C GLY A 111 5.15 -22.54 -8.29
N THR A 112 4.13 -21.86 -8.82
CA THR A 112 4.34 -20.56 -9.47
C THR A 112 4.85 -19.55 -8.44
N PRO A 113 5.99 -18.87 -8.69
CA PRO A 113 6.50 -17.84 -7.79
C PRO A 113 5.52 -16.69 -7.62
N VAL A 114 5.37 -16.21 -6.38
CA VAL A 114 4.51 -15.08 -6.03
C VAL A 114 5.38 -13.99 -5.42
N VAL A 115 5.30 -12.79 -5.96
CA VAL A 115 5.98 -11.60 -5.42
C VAL A 115 5.11 -10.88 -4.37
N ALA A 116 5.72 -10.05 -3.54
CA ALA A 116 4.99 -9.23 -2.55
C ALA A 116 3.92 -8.33 -3.21
N GLY A 117 4.17 -7.94 -4.46
CA GLY A 117 3.25 -7.09 -5.22
C GLY A 117 3.44 -5.61 -4.95
N ALA A 118 2.53 -4.79 -5.44
CA ALA A 118 2.60 -3.36 -5.25
C ALA A 118 1.21 -2.71 -5.23
N LEU A 119 1.18 -1.46 -4.78
CA LEU A 119 0.01 -0.57 -4.90
C LEU A 119 -0.44 -0.48 -6.36
N ASP A 120 -1.74 -0.39 -6.59
CA ASP A 120 -2.34 -0.25 -7.92
C ASP A 120 -1.73 0.91 -8.74
N ALA A 121 -1.53 2.07 -8.11
CA ALA A 121 -0.88 3.20 -8.74
C ALA A 121 0.59 2.91 -9.11
N ALA A 122 1.35 2.20 -8.28
CA ALA A 122 2.72 1.80 -8.59
C ALA A 122 2.77 0.78 -9.72
N CYS A 123 1.83 -0.18 -9.73
CA CYS A 123 1.68 -1.13 -10.84
C CYS A 123 1.27 -0.42 -12.15
N GLY A 124 0.34 0.54 -12.07
CA GLY A 124 -0.08 1.33 -13.23
C GLY A 124 1.05 2.18 -13.79
N THR A 125 1.84 2.81 -12.93
CA THR A 125 3.04 3.58 -13.32
C THR A 125 4.07 2.69 -14.00
N LEU A 126 4.37 1.52 -13.42
CA LEU A 126 5.24 0.52 -14.03
C LEU A 126 4.69 0.03 -15.38
N GLY A 127 3.38 -0.29 -15.44
CA GLY A 127 2.71 -0.78 -16.65
C GLY A 127 2.66 0.23 -17.78
N SER A 128 2.73 1.53 -17.49
CA SER A 128 2.84 2.61 -18.50
C SER A 128 4.28 2.86 -18.96
N GLY A 129 5.26 2.10 -18.43
CA GLY A 129 6.67 2.21 -18.79
C GLY A 129 7.43 3.34 -18.11
N VAL A 130 6.84 3.98 -17.08
CA VAL A 130 7.53 4.98 -16.26
C VAL A 130 8.41 4.26 -15.25
N ILE A 131 9.70 4.16 -15.57
CA ILE A 131 10.71 3.40 -14.82
C ILE A 131 11.99 4.20 -14.55
N HIS A 132 12.08 5.43 -15.07
CA HIS A 132 13.25 6.29 -14.87
C HIS A 132 12.86 7.59 -14.15
N PRO A 133 13.77 8.12 -13.32
CA PRO A 133 13.55 9.41 -12.65
C PRO A 133 13.20 10.53 -13.64
N GLY A 134 12.22 11.35 -13.28
CA GLY A 134 11.72 12.46 -14.11
C GLY A 134 10.63 12.05 -15.10
N GLU A 135 10.43 10.78 -15.38
CA GLU A 135 9.29 10.33 -16.19
C GLU A 135 7.97 10.53 -15.44
N THR A 136 6.93 10.81 -16.18
CA THR A 136 5.60 11.13 -15.63
C THR A 136 4.52 10.26 -16.25
N GLN A 137 3.46 10.05 -15.46
CA GLN A 137 2.25 9.37 -15.90
C GLN A 137 1.03 10.23 -15.54
N GLU A 138 0.07 10.30 -16.46
CA GLU A 138 -1.27 10.81 -16.19
C GLU A 138 -2.26 9.63 -16.09
N GLN A 139 -3.07 9.64 -15.05
CA GLN A 139 -4.17 8.69 -14.87
C GLN A 139 -5.49 9.41 -15.17
N GLY A 140 -6.13 9.06 -16.28
CA GLY A 140 -7.42 9.59 -16.71
C GLY A 140 -8.57 8.61 -16.45
N GLY A 141 -8.93 8.43 -15.18
CA GLY A 141 -10.10 7.63 -14.78
C GLY A 141 -11.28 8.51 -14.31
N GLN A 142 -12.14 7.96 -13.45
CA GLN A 142 -13.18 8.75 -12.77
C GLN A 142 -12.57 9.86 -11.91
N ALA A 143 -11.47 9.57 -11.21
CA ALA A 143 -10.55 10.53 -10.63
C ALA A 143 -9.41 10.78 -11.63
N GLY A 144 -8.81 11.97 -11.58
CA GLY A 144 -7.60 12.29 -12.31
C GLY A 144 -6.38 12.28 -11.39
N GLY A 145 -5.21 11.96 -11.92
CA GLY A 145 -3.97 12.02 -11.17
C GLY A 145 -2.76 12.14 -12.08
N MET A 146 -1.74 12.82 -11.58
CA MET A 146 -0.40 12.81 -12.18
C MET A 146 0.59 12.23 -11.19
N SER A 147 1.53 11.47 -11.68
CA SER A 147 2.66 10.97 -10.93
C SER A 147 3.98 11.25 -11.64
N ILE A 148 5.03 11.41 -10.86
CA ILE A 148 6.40 11.52 -11.33
C ILE A 148 7.27 10.51 -10.61
N CYS A 149 8.13 9.82 -11.34
CA CYS A 149 9.16 8.94 -10.81
C CYS A 149 10.35 9.74 -10.30
N LEU A 150 10.85 9.39 -9.11
CA LEU A 150 11.99 10.03 -8.45
C LEU A 150 12.99 8.97 -8.01
N ASP A 151 14.28 9.33 -7.96
CA ASP A 151 15.38 8.53 -7.42
C ASP A 151 15.79 8.94 -5.99
N GLU A 152 15.13 9.94 -5.44
CA GLU A 152 15.37 10.42 -4.08
C GLU A 152 14.07 10.63 -3.30
N TYR A 153 14.17 10.60 -1.97
CA TYR A 153 13.07 10.91 -1.10
C TYR A 153 12.71 12.40 -1.17
N ALA A 154 11.55 12.72 -1.72
CA ALA A 154 11.04 14.09 -1.82
C ALA A 154 9.58 14.16 -1.35
N ALA A 155 9.37 14.44 -0.06
CA ALA A 155 8.03 14.56 0.50
C ALA A 155 7.50 16.00 0.38
N ASP A 156 6.27 16.15 -0.11
CA ASP A 156 5.52 17.40 -0.09
C ASP A 156 4.16 17.17 0.61
N PRO A 157 3.78 17.99 1.61
CA PRO A 157 2.52 17.77 2.36
C PRO A 157 1.25 17.91 1.52
N ARG A 158 1.35 18.40 0.29
CA ARG A 158 0.24 18.54 -0.66
C ARG A 158 0.07 17.30 -1.54
N LEU A 159 1.09 16.45 -1.63
CA LEU A 159 1.20 15.32 -2.54
C LEU A 159 1.31 14.01 -1.75
N ILE A 160 1.12 12.89 -2.44
CA ILE A 160 1.32 11.54 -1.90
C ILE A 160 2.68 11.06 -2.39
N LEU A 161 3.55 10.68 -1.45
CA LEU A 161 4.78 9.98 -1.75
C LEU A 161 4.58 8.50 -1.45
N SER A 162 4.96 7.62 -2.37
CA SER A 162 5.01 6.17 -2.18
C SER A 162 6.28 5.60 -2.79
N TYR A 163 6.65 4.40 -2.39
CA TYR A 163 7.66 3.64 -3.11
C TYR A 163 7.14 3.24 -4.48
N HIS A 164 8.03 3.21 -5.46
CA HIS A 164 7.78 2.63 -6.77
C HIS A 164 7.87 1.09 -6.69
N ALA A 165 7.25 0.39 -7.66
CA ALA A 165 7.48 -1.04 -7.85
C ALA A 165 8.91 -1.35 -8.32
N VAL A 166 9.56 -0.38 -8.99
CA VAL A 166 10.97 -0.43 -9.36
C VAL A 166 11.84 -0.15 -8.12
N PRO A 167 12.87 -0.96 -7.84
CA PRO A 167 13.74 -0.77 -6.69
C PRO A 167 14.42 0.60 -6.64
N ASN A 168 14.57 1.13 -5.43
CA ASN A 168 15.25 2.40 -5.15
C ASN A 168 14.63 3.63 -5.84
N GLN A 169 13.36 3.54 -6.17
CA GLN A 169 12.62 4.65 -6.77
C GLN A 169 11.36 4.98 -5.96
N TRP A 170 10.88 6.19 -6.17
CA TRP A 170 9.72 6.77 -5.52
C TRP A 170 8.71 7.26 -6.55
N ILE A 171 7.48 7.36 -6.15
CA ILE A 171 6.42 7.99 -6.94
C ILE A 171 5.84 9.13 -6.12
N LEU A 172 5.92 10.35 -6.64
CA LEU A 172 5.24 11.51 -6.09
C LEU A 172 3.97 11.77 -6.90
N GLN A 173 2.82 11.79 -6.22
CA GLN A 173 1.51 11.81 -6.88
C GLN A 173 0.67 12.99 -6.43
N GLY A 174 0.03 13.64 -7.40
CA GLY A 174 -1.05 14.59 -7.19
C GLY A 174 -2.35 14.04 -7.78
N GLY A 175 -3.44 14.11 -7.02
CA GLY A 175 -4.73 13.59 -7.48
C GLY A 175 -5.87 14.57 -7.31
N THR A 176 -6.86 14.48 -8.21
CA THR A 176 -8.15 15.15 -8.12
C THR A 176 -9.27 14.13 -7.99
N VAL A 177 -10.29 14.45 -7.19
CA VAL A 177 -11.48 13.58 -7.03
C VAL A 177 -12.39 13.63 -8.27
N GLY A 178 -12.25 14.67 -9.11
CA GLY A 178 -13.00 14.88 -10.33
C GLY A 178 -12.06 14.82 -11.55
N GLY A 179 -12.05 13.69 -12.23
CA GLY A 179 -11.45 13.52 -13.56
C GLY A 179 -12.54 13.35 -14.61
N GLY A 180 -12.51 12.27 -15.36
CA GLY A 180 -13.53 11.94 -16.37
C GLY A 180 -14.98 11.81 -15.81
N GLY A 181 -15.14 11.63 -14.50
CA GLY A 181 -16.45 11.63 -13.84
C GLY A 181 -17.17 12.99 -13.84
N VAL A 182 -16.46 14.07 -14.11
CA VAL A 182 -17.05 15.44 -14.22
C VAL A 182 -17.69 15.66 -15.60
N MET A 183 -17.38 14.78 -16.55
CA MET A 183 -17.88 14.88 -17.94
C MET A 183 -19.16 14.10 -18.20
N ARG A 184 -19.82 13.61 -17.16
CA ARG A 184 -21.13 12.88 -17.25
C ARG A 184 -22.29 13.75 -16.89
#